data_e13829c3a7b622db402ce6148142a3ab
#
_entry.id   e13829c3a7b622db402ce6148142a3ab
#
_cell.length_a   1.000
_cell.length_b   1.000
_cell.length_c   1.000
_cell.angle_alpha   90.00
_cell.angle_beta   90.00
_cell.angle_gamma   90.00
#
_symmetry.space_group_name_H-M   'P 1'
#
loop_
_entity.id
_entity.type
_entity.pdbx_description
1 polymer ?
#
loop_
_entity_poly.entity_id
_entity_poly.type
_entity_poly.pdbx_seq_one_letter_code
_entity_poly.pdbx_strand_id
1 'polypeptide(L)' 'MNQLSLRIELTDGTVIDVLSSASDLVKWEAYFNIGIDKLEKVTHLLYLSWLAVTRLNKTTQEFDTWIDGVAKVEVADPKG' A
#
# COMPACT_ATOMS: atom_id res chain seq x y z
N MET A 1 -9.10 7.98 -13.04
CA MET A 1 -8.40 7.95 -11.77
C MET A 1 -7.09 7.21 -11.92
N ASN A 2 -6.04 7.78 -11.39
CA ASN A 2 -4.71 7.19 -11.50
C ASN A 2 -4.51 6.11 -10.45
N GLN A 3 -3.88 5.03 -10.88
CA GLN A 3 -3.46 3.98 -9.96
C GLN A 3 -2.03 4.25 -9.53
N LEU A 4 -1.71 3.86 -8.31
CA LEU A 4 -0.35 3.94 -7.80
C LEU A 4 0.29 2.56 -7.86
N SER A 5 1.50 2.51 -8.40
CA SER A 5 2.33 1.31 -8.36
C SER A 5 3.09 1.31 -7.05
N LEU A 6 2.95 0.24 -6.29
CA LEU A 6 3.58 0.15 -4.98
C LEU A 6 4.53 -1.03 -4.97
N ARG A 7 5.76 -0.79 -4.51
CA ARG A 7 6.74 -1.85 -4.33
C ARG A 7 6.94 -2.06 -2.85
N ILE A 8 6.69 -3.28 -2.40
CA ILE A 8 6.75 -3.64 -0.99
C ILE A 8 7.89 -4.63 -0.83
N GLU A 9 8.85 -4.29 0.01
CA GLU A 9 9.94 -5.19 0.33
C GLU A 9 9.71 -5.74 1.72
N LEU A 10 9.68 -7.06 1.84
CA LEU A 10 9.47 -7.72 3.12
C LEU A 10 10.80 -8.00 3.80
N THR A 11 10.72 -8.25 5.11
CA THR A 11 11.94 -8.46 5.90
C THR A 11 12.71 -9.73 5.50
N ASP A 12 12.02 -10.67 4.82
CA ASP A 12 12.69 -11.88 4.35
C ASP A 12 13.30 -11.72 2.95
N GLY A 13 13.25 -10.51 2.39
CA GLY A 13 13.82 -10.23 1.09
C GLY A 13 12.84 -10.33 -0.06
N THR A 14 11.62 -10.79 0.19
CA THR A 14 10.61 -10.88 -0.86
C THR A 14 10.19 -9.49 -1.31
N VAL A 15 10.02 -9.32 -2.61
CA VAL A 15 9.54 -8.05 -3.18
C VAL A 15 8.19 -8.31 -3.84
N ILE A 16 7.22 -7.47 -3.52
CA ILE A 16 5.87 -7.57 -4.05
C ILE A 16 5.54 -6.25 -4.75
N ASP A 17 5.13 -6.34 -6.01
CA ASP A 17 4.68 -5.16 -6.75
C ASP A 17 3.17 -5.26 -6.93
N VAL A 18 2.45 -4.22 -6.54
CA VAL A 18 0.99 -4.18 -6.65
C VAL A 18 0.55 -2.84 -7.19
N LEU A 19 -0.65 -2.83 -7.76
CA LEU A 19 -1.31 -1.58 -8.17
C LEU A 19 -2.47 -1.33 -7.22
N SER A 20 -2.58 -0.10 -6.74
CA SER A 20 -3.75 0.27 -5.97
C SER A 20 -4.93 0.37 -6.92
N SER A 21 -6.09 -0.06 -6.45
CA SER A 21 -7.32 0.07 -7.23
C SER A 21 -8.10 1.29 -6.75
N ALA A 22 -9.15 1.65 -7.49
CA ALA A 22 -10.01 2.74 -7.06
C ALA A 22 -10.60 2.45 -5.69
N SER A 23 -10.99 1.19 -5.43
CA SER A 23 -11.57 0.87 -4.13
C SER A 23 -10.54 1.00 -3.01
N ASP A 24 -9.27 0.69 -3.28
CA ASP A 24 -8.21 0.89 -2.29
C ASP A 24 -8.08 2.36 -1.95
N LEU A 25 -8.12 3.22 -2.97
CA LEU A 25 -7.98 4.66 -2.76
C LEU A 25 -9.15 5.22 -1.95
N VAL A 26 -10.36 4.76 -2.26
CA VAL A 26 -11.54 5.21 -1.53
C VAL A 26 -11.46 4.81 -0.07
N LYS A 27 -11.08 3.56 0.19
CA LYS A 27 -10.95 3.09 1.57
C LYS A 27 -9.85 3.84 2.31
N TRP A 28 -8.76 4.11 1.62
CA TRP A 28 -7.65 4.86 2.20
C TRP A 28 -8.09 6.27 2.60
N GLU A 29 -8.78 6.96 1.69
CA GLU A 29 -9.25 8.32 1.98
C GLU A 29 -10.24 8.33 3.13
N ALA A 30 -11.12 7.32 3.20
CA ALA A 30 -12.07 7.23 4.29
C ALA A 30 -11.38 7.00 5.63
N TYR A 31 -10.31 6.19 5.62
CA TYR A 31 -9.61 5.87 6.86
C TYR A 31 -8.85 7.08 7.40
N PHE A 32 -8.15 7.79 6.55
CA PHE A 32 -7.35 8.94 6.98
C PHE A 32 -8.12 10.25 6.95
N ASN A 33 -9.29 10.25 6.28
CA ASN A 33 -10.13 11.43 6.16
C ASN A 33 -9.41 12.59 5.48
N ILE A 34 -8.61 12.26 4.47
CA ILE A 34 -7.91 13.22 3.63
C ILE A 34 -7.88 12.67 2.21
N GLY A 35 -7.61 13.55 1.24
CA GLY A 35 -7.50 13.10 -0.14
C GLY A 35 -6.17 12.42 -0.40
N ILE A 36 -6.15 11.56 -1.41
CA ILE A 36 -4.93 10.82 -1.76
C ILE A 36 -3.79 11.75 -2.17
N ASP A 37 -4.12 12.95 -2.63
CA ASP A 37 -3.11 13.94 -2.98
C ASP A 37 -2.34 14.43 -1.76
N LYS A 38 -2.82 14.12 -0.56
CA LYS A 38 -2.14 14.47 0.69
C LYS A 38 -1.29 13.34 1.23
N LEU A 39 -1.12 12.26 0.46
CA LEU A 39 -0.29 11.14 0.87
C LEU A 39 1.16 11.60 0.99
N GLU A 40 1.72 11.52 2.18
CA GLU A 40 3.09 11.98 2.40
C GLU A 40 3.83 11.20 3.49
N LYS A 41 3.11 10.47 4.34
CA LYS A 41 3.74 9.76 5.44
C LYS A 41 3.95 8.31 5.09
N VAL A 42 4.96 7.69 5.74
CA VAL A 42 5.20 6.25 5.57
C VAL A 42 3.96 5.47 5.96
N THR A 43 3.28 5.90 7.03
CA THR A 43 2.04 5.23 7.45
C THR A 43 1.01 5.25 6.33
N HIS A 44 0.93 6.34 5.58
CA HIS A 44 0.01 6.45 4.46
C HIS A 44 0.31 5.39 3.41
N LEU A 45 1.59 5.25 3.04
CA LEU A 45 1.98 4.26 2.04
C LEU A 45 1.77 2.84 2.53
N LEU A 46 2.09 2.59 3.79
CA LEU A 46 1.92 1.26 4.36
C LEU A 46 0.47 0.83 4.36
N TYR A 47 -0.43 1.73 4.75
CA TYR A 47 -1.84 1.38 4.81
C TYR A 47 -2.42 1.13 3.41
N LEU A 48 -2.04 1.96 2.44
CA LEU A 48 -2.50 1.77 1.06
C LEU A 48 -1.98 0.44 0.51
N SER A 49 -0.73 0.12 0.79
CA SER A 49 -0.14 -1.15 0.35
C SER A 49 -0.87 -2.33 0.98
N TRP A 50 -1.18 -2.23 2.26
CA TRP A 50 -1.91 -3.29 2.96
C TRP A 50 -3.29 -3.50 2.36
N LEU A 51 -3.99 -2.41 2.03
CA LEU A 51 -5.29 -2.53 1.38
C LEU A 51 -5.17 -3.29 0.06
N ALA A 52 -4.16 -2.96 -0.73
CA ALA A 52 -3.98 -3.60 -2.03
C ALA A 52 -3.64 -5.08 -1.91
N VAL A 53 -2.71 -5.43 -1.01
CA VAL A 53 -2.34 -6.85 -0.86
C VAL A 53 -3.47 -7.66 -0.25
N THR A 54 -4.26 -7.05 0.62
CA THR A 54 -5.42 -7.72 1.20
C THR A 54 -6.46 -7.99 0.11
N ARG A 55 -6.73 -7.01 -0.74
CA ARG A 55 -7.69 -7.16 -1.83
C ARG A 55 -7.26 -8.27 -2.77
N LEU A 56 -5.96 -8.39 -3.00
CA LEU A 56 -5.42 -9.39 -3.92
C LEU A 56 -5.19 -10.74 -3.26
N ASN A 57 -5.62 -10.89 -2.03
CA ASN A 57 -5.50 -12.14 -1.26
C ASN A 57 -4.05 -12.56 -1.05
N LYS A 58 -3.16 -11.59 -0.96
CA LYS A 58 -1.75 -11.87 -0.69
C LYS A 58 -1.45 -11.91 0.79
N THR A 59 -2.38 -11.48 1.62
CA THR A 59 -2.26 -11.58 3.07
C THR A 59 -3.65 -11.65 3.68
N THR A 60 -3.75 -12.32 4.83
CA THR A 60 -4.95 -12.33 5.66
C THR A 60 -4.69 -11.66 7.00
N GLN A 61 -3.49 -11.10 7.19
CA GLN A 61 -3.13 -10.45 8.42
C GLN A 61 -3.76 -9.08 8.53
N GLU A 62 -3.98 -8.65 9.78
CA GLU A 62 -4.41 -7.29 10.02
C GLU A 62 -3.23 -6.35 9.84
N PHE A 63 -3.54 -5.08 9.67
CA PHE A 63 -2.53 -4.10 9.33
C PHE A 63 -1.36 -4.09 10.32
N ASP A 64 -1.67 -4.04 11.62
CA ASP A 64 -0.61 -3.95 12.64
C ASP A 64 0.33 -5.14 12.60
N THR A 65 -0.20 -6.32 12.33
CA THR A 65 0.61 -7.53 12.25
C THR A 65 1.39 -7.57 10.94
N TRP A 66 0.74 -7.16 9.86
CA TRP A 66 1.35 -7.21 8.54
C TRP A 66 2.59 -6.32 8.46
N ILE A 67 2.52 -5.12 9.03
CA ILE A 67 3.65 -4.18 8.92
C ILE A 67 4.90 -4.67 9.64
N ASP A 68 4.76 -5.59 10.60
CA ASP A 68 5.93 -6.16 11.27
C ASP A 68 6.83 -6.92 10.29
N GLY A 69 6.26 -7.41 9.20
CA GLY A 69 7.03 -8.14 8.20
C GLY A 69 7.47 -7.30 7.01
N VAL A 70 7.26 -5.99 7.06
CA VAL A 70 7.59 -5.10 5.94
C VAL A 70 8.88 -4.36 6.23
N ALA A 71 9.84 -4.44 5.29
CA ALA A 71 11.09 -3.69 5.42
C ALA A 71 10.92 -2.28 4.88
N LYS A 72 10.25 -2.12 3.73
CA LYS A 72 9.98 -0.79 3.21
C LYS A 72 8.92 -0.86 2.12
N VAL A 73 8.31 0.28 1.86
CA VAL A 73 7.35 0.45 0.77
C VAL A 73 7.71 1.73 0.04
N GLU A 74 7.62 1.69 -1.27
CA GLU A 74 7.85 2.89 -2.07
C GLU A 74 6.88 2.92 -3.24
N VAL A 75 6.62 4.13 -3.71
CA VAL A 75 5.82 4.30 -4.92
C VAL A 75 6.76 4.10 -6.10
N ALA A 76 6.45 3.11 -6.92
CA ALA A 76 7.24 2.85 -8.12
C ALA A 76 6.69 3.75 -9.22
N ASP A 77 7.57 4.50 -9.85
CA ASP A 77 7.16 5.38 -10.94
C ASP A 77 7.09 4.55 -12.22
N PRO A 78 5.89 4.28 -12.73
CA PRO A 78 5.76 3.43 -13.92
C PRO A 78 6.35 4.04 -15.18
N LYS A 79 6.58 5.33 -15.15
CA LYS A 79 7.18 5.96 -16.32
C LYS A 79 8.67 5.78 -16.33
N GLY A 80 9.19 5.47 -15.20
CA GLY A 80 10.63 5.33 -15.09
C GLY A 80 11.30 6.61 -15.40
#